data_144633d00db368a5b8e5788b93f7d9ec
#
_entry.id   144633d00db368a5b8e5788b93f7d9ec
#
_cell.length_a   1.000
_cell.length_b   1.000
_cell.length_c   1.000
_cell.angle_alpha   90.00
_cell.angle_beta   90.00
_cell.angle_gamma   90.00
#
_symmetry.space_group_name_H-M   'P 1'
#
loop_
_entity.id
_entity.type
_entity.pdbx_description
1 polymer ?
#
loop_
_entity_poly.entity_id
_entity_poly.type
_entity_poly.pdbx_seq_one_letter_code
_entity_poly.pdbx_strand_id
1 'polypeptide(L)'
;MFGAAGVVFVVRREGESPLVMLQKRSPMAHEGGTWSCAGGAADEGETPYEAAMREASEEVGAIPADHRVLGEYVFRPADDWSYTTLVVEVAAPFGRSMNF
;
A
#
# COMPACT_ATOMS: atom_id res chain seq x y z
N MET A 1 -1.49 21.46 0.92
CA MET A 1 -1.60 20.38 -0.07
C MET A 1 -2.22 19.16 0.59
N PHE A 2 -3.20 18.59 -0.04
CA PHE A 2 -3.83 17.36 0.43
C PHE A 2 -3.25 16.17 -0.32
N GLY A 3 -3.20 15.03 0.34
CA GLY A 3 -2.65 13.87 -0.31
C GLY A 3 -3.07 12.58 0.35
N ALA A 4 -2.86 11.51 -0.39
CA ALA A 4 -3.04 10.15 0.09
C ALA A 4 -1.84 9.34 -0.35
N ALA A 5 -1.62 8.22 0.31
CA ALA A 5 -0.52 7.34 -0.04
C ALA A 5 -0.95 5.89 0.14
N GLY A 6 -0.42 5.04 -0.69
CA GLY A 6 -0.67 3.62 -0.60
C GLY A 6 0.58 2.83 -0.86
N VAL A 7 0.52 1.54 -0.59
CA VAL A 7 1.66 0.67 -0.76
C VAL A 7 1.23 -0.62 -1.47
N VAL A 8 2.07 -1.02 -2.42
CA VAL A 8 1.96 -2.32 -3.07
C VAL A 8 3.08 -3.17 -2.51
N PHE A 9 2.73 -4.22 -1.79
CA PHE A 9 3.72 -5.17 -1.30
C PHE A 9 3.95 -6.25 -2.34
N VAL A 10 5.20 -6.53 -2.63
CA VAL A 10 5.55 -7.57 -3.59
C VAL A 10 6.48 -8.58 -2.94
N VAL A 11 6.32 -9.84 -3.33
CA VAL A 11 7.22 -10.92 -2.93
C VAL A 11 7.87 -11.41 -4.21
N ARG A 12 9.18 -11.23 -4.30
CA ARG A 12 9.93 -11.71 -5.47
C ARG A 12 10.57 -13.04 -5.12
N ARG A 13 10.38 -14.01 -6.01
CA ARG A 13 10.93 -15.35 -5.83
C ARG A 13 11.75 -15.70 -7.05
N GLU A 14 12.93 -16.25 -6.79
CA GLU A 14 13.85 -16.63 -7.86
C GLU A 14 13.20 -17.64 -8.81
N GLY A 15 13.29 -17.36 -10.09
CA GLY A 15 12.74 -18.25 -11.13
C GLY A 15 11.23 -18.18 -11.29
N GLU A 16 10.53 -17.32 -10.56
CA GLU A 16 9.08 -17.20 -10.61
C GLU A 16 8.65 -15.74 -10.79
N SER A 17 7.41 -15.56 -11.24
CA SER A 17 6.82 -14.22 -11.31
C SER A 17 6.62 -13.66 -9.91
N PRO A 18 6.80 -12.35 -9.72
CA PRO A 18 6.53 -11.72 -8.43
C PRO A 18 5.07 -11.86 -8.04
N LEU A 19 4.82 -11.98 -6.74
CA LEU A 19 3.48 -11.96 -6.19
C LEU A 19 3.17 -10.57 -5.66
N VAL A 20 1.95 -10.10 -5.90
CA VAL A 20 1.49 -8.80 -5.43
C VAL A 20 0.40 -9.05 -4.38
N MET A 21 0.57 -8.42 -3.22
CA MET A 21 -0.43 -8.52 -2.15
C MET A 21 -1.56 -7.54 -2.40
N LEU A 22 -2.79 -8.07 -2.45
CA LEU A 22 -3.98 -7.25 -2.63
C LEU A 22 -4.93 -7.46 -1.46
N GLN A 23 -5.59 -6.39 -1.08
CA GLN A 23 -6.58 -6.36 -0.02
C GLN A 23 -7.97 -6.30 -0.63
N LYS A 24 -8.87 -7.17 -0.18
CA LYS A 24 -10.26 -7.10 -0.61
C LYS A 24 -10.98 -6.04 0.21
N ARG A 25 -11.59 -5.08 -0.47
CA ARG A 25 -12.32 -4.02 0.20
C ARG A 25 -13.59 -4.55 0.83
N SER A 26 -13.95 -3.94 1.97
CA SER A 26 -15.21 -4.30 2.64
C SER A 26 -16.39 -4.02 1.70
N PRO A 27 -17.43 -4.90 1.72
CA PRO A 27 -18.65 -4.63 0.95
C PRO A 27 -19.33 -3.32 1.33
N MET A 28 -19.06 -2.80 2.53
CA MET A 28 -19.64 -1.53 3.01
C MET A 28 -18.85 -0.31 2.56
N ALA A 29 -17.65 -0.50 1.99
CA ALA A 29 -16.84 0.60 1.51
C ALA A 29 -17.24 0.98 0.08
N HIS A 30 -16.84 2.19 -0.34
CA HIS A 30 -16.96 2.60 -1.74
C HIS A 30 -16.23 1.57 -2.61
N GLU A 31 -16.90 1.09 -3.66
CA GLU A 31 -16.39 0.01 -4.50
C GLU A 31 -16.09 -1.26 -3.71
N GLY A 32 -16.92 -1.54 -2.69
CA GLY A 32 -16.77 -2.73 -1.88
C GLY A 32 -16.81 -4.00 -2.70
N GLY A 33 -16.03 -4.99 -2.27
CA GLY A 33 -15.89 -6.26 -2.97
C GLY A 33 -14.77 -6.31 -3.98
N THR A 34 -14.14 -5.17 -4.31
CA THR A 34 -13.00 -5.13 -5.22
C THR A 34 -11.70 -5.33 -4.44
N TRP A 35 -10.64 -5.69 -5.17
CA TRP A 35 -9.30 -5.84 -4.61
C TRP A 35 -8.52 -4.53 -4.79
N SER A 36 -7.72 -4.16 -3.81
CA SER A 36 -6.94 -2.93 -3.87
C SER A 36 -5.68 -3.05 -3.03
N CYS A 37 -4.78 -2.09 -3.21
CA CYS A 37 -3.61 -1.97 -2.35
C CYS A 37 -3.98 -1.26 -1.06
N ALA A 38 -3.24 -1.50 0.00
CA ALA A 38 -3.44 -0.82 1.28
C ALA A 38 -3.06 0.65 1.16
N GLY A 39 -3.81 1.53 1.80
CA GLY A 39 -3.50 2.96 1.76
C GLY A 39 -4.64 3.82 2.27
N GLY A 40 -4.40 5.11 2.31
CA GLY A 40 -5.39 6.08 2.75
C GLY A 40 -4.82 7.50 2.79
N ALA A 41 -5.57 8.41 3.39
CA ALA A 41 -5.20 9.81 3.46
C ALA A 41 -3.99 10.02 4.37
N ALA A 42 -3.10 10.92 3.96
CA ALA A 42 -1.96 11.30 4.79
C ALA A 42 -2.41 12.29 5.85
N ASP A 43 -1.86 12.14 7.07
CA ASP A 43 -2.07 13.11 8.13
C ASP A 43 -1.12 14.29 7.92
N GLU A 44 -1.48 15.43 8.51
CA GLU A 44 -0.64 16.60 8.41
C GLU A 44 0.76 16.30 8.95
N GLY A 45 1.77 16.68 8.18
CA GLY A 45 3.16 16.47 8.56
C GLY A 45 3.73 15.11 8.23
N GLU A 46 2.92 14.16 7.76
CA GLU A 46 3.44 12.86 7.36
C GLU A 46 4.05 12.91 5.96
N THR A 47 5.15 12.19 5.79
CA THR A 47 5.67 11.92 4.44
C THR A 47 4.78 10.86 3.78
N PRO A 48 4.81 10.74 2.44
CA PRO A 48 4.06 9.67 1.77
C PRO A 48 4.42 8.28 2.29
N TYR A 49 5.68 8.02 2.57
CA TYR A 49 6.11 6.75 3.15
C TYR A 49 5.46 6.50 4.50
N GLU A 50 5.51 7.51 5.39
CA GLU A 50 4.92 7.38 6.72
C GLU A 50 3.42 7.13 6.64
N ALA A 51 2.72 7.88 5.78
CA ALA A 51 1.29 7.71 5.60
C ALA A 51 0.95 6.32 5.06
N ALA A 52 1.68 5.87 4.03
CA ALA A 52 1.43 4.57 3.42
C ALA A 52 1.65 3.43 4.42
N MET A 53 2.73 3.50 5.18
CA MET A 53 3.05 2.43 6.15
C MET A 53 2.08 2.43 7.33
N ARG A 54 1.67 3.60 7.80
CA ARG A 54 0.68 3.71 8.88
C ARG A 54 -0.66 3.12 8.44
N GLU A 55 -1.16 3.56 7.28
CA GLU A 55 -2.44 3.06 6.77
C GLU A 55 -2.38 1.55 6.52
N ALA A 56 -1.28 1.06 5.96
CA ALA A 56 -1.14 -0.37 5.72
C ALA A 56 -1.15 -1.15 7.02
N SER A 57 -0.45 -0.67 8.05
CA SER A 57 -0.42 -1.37 9.33
C SER A 57 -1.79 -1.42 9.99
N GLU A 58 -2.60 -0.38 9.81
CA GLU A 58 -3.97 -0.36 10.33
C GLU A 58 -4.87 -1.35 9.60
N GLU A 59 -4.66 -1.52 8.30
CA GLU A 59 -5.54 -2.35 7.46
C GLU A 59 -5.15 -3.82 7.47
N VAL A 60 -3.85 -4.14 7.47
CA VAL A 60 -3.40 -5.52 7.29
C VAL A 60 -2.56 -6.05 8.44
N GLY A 61 -2.23 -5.21 9.41
CA GLY A 61 -1.44 -5.62 10.57
C GLY A 61 0.02 -5.22 10.46
N ALA A 62 0.83 -5.68 11.41
CA ALA A 62 2.22 -5.28 11.50
C ALA A 62 2.99 -5.60 10.22
N ILE A 63 3.69 -4.59 9.71
CA ILE A 63 4.50 -4.74 8.50
C ILE A 63 5.86 -5.33 8.92
N PRO A 64 6.38 -6.35 8.19
CA PRO A 64 7.68 -6.90 8.50
C PRO A 64 8.76 -5.81 8.53
N ALA A 65 9.62 -5.84 9.53
CA ALA A 65 10.72 -4.89 9.62
C ALA A 65 11.71 -5.07 8.46
N ASP A 66 11.83 -6.29 7.96
CA ASP A 66 12.69 -6.60 6.83
C ASP A 66 11.91 -6.36 5.53
N HIS A 67 11.90 -5.11 5.10
CA HIS A 67 11.27 -4.73 3.84
C HIS A 67 12.14 -3.70 3.13
N ARG A 68 11.95 -3.56 1.82
CA ARG A 68 12.74 -2.63 1.02
C ARG A 68 11.84 -1.88 0.05
N VAL A 69 11.93 -0.56 0.07
CA VAL A 69 11.21 0.28 -0.89
C VAL A 69 11.90 0.18 -2.24
N LEU A 70 11.18 -0.30 -3.25
CA LEU A 70 11.71 -0.45 -4.61
C LEU A 70 11.44 0.77 -5.48
N GLY A 71 10.36 1.50 -5.21
CA GLY A 71 10.02 2.66 -6.00
C GLY A 71 8.88 3.45 -5.42
N GLU A 72 8.71 4.65 -5.95
CA GLU A 72 7.65 5.57 -5.54
C GLU A 72 7.07 6.21 -6.79
N TYR A 73 5.75 6.22 -6.91
CA TYR A 73 5.05 6.77 -8.04
C TYR A 73 4.02 7.79 -7.56
N VAL A 74 4.09 9.01 -8.11
CA VAL A 74 3.19 10.08 -7.69
C VAL A 74 2.20 10.36 -8.81
N PHE A 75 0.92 10.30 -8.48
CA PHE A 75 -0.18 10.67 -9.36
C PHE A 75 -0.78 11.98 -8.83
N ARG A 76 -0.84 12.99 -9.68
CA ARG A 76 -1.25 14.33 -9.27
C ARG A 76 -2.37 14.82 -10.19
N PRO A 77 -3.62 14.43 -9.91
CA PRO A 77 -4.74 14.83 -10.78
C PRO A 77 -5.15 16.30 -10.65
N ALA A 78 -4.73 16.94 -9.55
CA ALA A 78 -5.03 18.35 -9.31
C ALA A 78 -3.83 19.01 -8.62
N ASP A 79 -3.75 20.34 -8.68
CA ASP A 79 -2.60 21.07 -8.13
C ASP A 79 -2.48 20.92 -6.62
N ASP A 80 -3.60 20.73 -5.92
CA ASP A 80 -3.63 20.68 -4.47
C ASP A 80 -3.79 19.25 -3.92
N TRP A 81 -3.76 18.22 -4.78
CA TRP A 81 -3.97 16.85 -4.35
C TRP A 81 -3.06 15.89 -5.11
N SER A 82 -2.48 14.96 -4.39
CA SER A 82 -1.64 13.93 -5.01
C SER A 82 -1.86 12.58 -4.31
N TYR A 83 -1.61 11.51 -5.06
CA TYR A 83 -1.60 10.15 -4.54
C TYR A 83 -0.24 9.54 -4.82
N THR A 84 0.42 9.08 -3.76
CA THR A 84 1.74 8.46 -3.87
C THR A 84 1.63 6.97 -3.62
N THR A 85 2.11 6.17 -4.55
CA THR A 85 2.15 4.72 -4.39
C THR A 85 3.58 4.26 -4.20
N LEU A 86 3.82 3.52 -3.12
CA LEU A 86 5.10 2.90 -2.86
C LEU A 86 5.06 1.44 -3.25
N VAL A 87 6.12 0.97 -3.88
CA VAL A 87 6.30 -0.46 -4.16
C VAL A 87 7.33 -0.97 -3.17
N VAL A 88 6.92 -1.90 -2.32
CA VAL A 88 7.74 -2.39 -1.21
C VAL A 88 7.90 -3.89 -1.31
N GLU A 89 9.15 -4.34 -1.32
CA GLU A 89 9.46 -5.77 -1.33
C GLU A 89 9.48 -6.32 0.09
N VAL A 90 8.84 -7.47 0.28
CA VAL A 90 8.89 -8.23 1.53
C VAL A 90 9.30 -9.66 1.22
N ALA A 91 9.84 -10.35 2.23
CA ALA A 91 10.40 -11.70 2.04
C ALA A 91 9.31 -12.75 1.82
N ALA A 92 8.15 -12.57 2.43
CA ALA A 92 7.08 -13.56 2.36
C ALA A 92 5.72 -12.87 2.57
N PRO A 93 4.63 -13.52 2.16
CA PRO A 93 3.29 -13.00 2.45
C PRO A 93 3.09 -12.79 3.94
N PHE A 94 2.39 -11.72 4.30
CA PHE A 94 2.13 -11.39 5.70
C PHE A 94 0.75 -10.73 5.83
N GLY A 95 0.32 -10.55 7.07
CA GLY A 95 -0.90 -9.81 7.36
C GLY A 95 -2.15 -10.64 7.18
N ARG A 96 -3.27 -9.97 7.42
CA ARG A 96 -4.61 -10.55 7.28
C ARG A 96 -5.37 -9.77 6.22
N SER A 97 -6.42 -10.38 5.68
CA SER A 97 -7.24 -9.76 4.64
C SER A 97 -6.49 -9.50 3.33
N MET A 98 -5.36 -10.16 3.14
CA MET A 98 -4.55 -10.05 1.94
C MET A 98 -4.56 -11.37 1.19
N ASN A 99 -4.47 -11.28 -0.17
CA ASN A 99 -4.32 -12.43 -1.04
C ASN A 99 -3.26 -12.16 -2.10
N PHE A 100 -2.80 -13.23 -2.64
CA PHE A 100 -1.79 -13.21 -3.70
C PHE A 100 -2.30 -13.85 -4.95
#